data_83b8a84279f149166703068a6dab312c
#
_entry.id   83b8a84279f149166703068a6dab312c
#
_cell.length_a   1.000
_cell.length_b   1.000
_cell.length_c   1.000
_cell.angle_alpha   90.00
_cell.angle_beta   90.00
_cell.angle_gamma   90.00
#
_symmetry.space_group_name_H-M   'P 1'
#
loop_
_entity.id
_entity.type
_entity.pdbx_description
1 polymer ?
#
loop_
_entity_poly.entity_id
_entity_poly.type
_entity_poly.pdbx_seq_one_letter_code
_entity_poly.pdbx_strand_id
1 'polypeptide(L)'
;MSTRRFSHLFTDILIYGLLIAVSTFMMLPFIWMVSTSLKPADEIFTIPPIIISSHSTLNAYKYLQEQYNILGIVKNTFVIAFSATILRLFFCALGGYGFAKFKFPGQVFLFAFLLGTMVIPSAVTLVPIYIIMRNLKWIDTFWPLIIPGAANAFGIFFMRQYIMSVSNDLMDAARIDGAGEFTIFWRIILPIIAPGLTSLGLIFFMGSWNDFLGPLIYLKSPEHFTLPLIIRSLVGPVGRTVYDVQMAASVISLIPLLIIFLIFQRRFVVGITAGAIKG
;
A
#
# COMPACT_ATOMS: atom_id res chain seq x y z
N MET A 1 28.03 -17.87 38.38
CA MET A 1 26.81 -17.17 37.94
C MET A 1 27.06 -15.79 37.28
N SER A 2 28.19 -15.14 37.49
CA SER A 2 28.49 -13.79 36.96
C SER A 2 28.88 -13.75 35.47
N THR A 3 29.60 -14.71 34.94
CA THR A 3 30.13 -14.73 33.56
C THR A 3 29.04 -14.85 32.50
N ARG A 4 27.96 -15.60 32.73
CA ARG A 4 26.81 -15.68 31.81
C ARG A 4 26.05 -14.35 31.71
N ARG A 5 25.93 -13.61 32.78
CA ARG A 5 25.23 -12.31 32.81
C ARG A 5 26.03 -11.23 32.06
N PHE A 6 27.34 -11.26 32.12
CA PHE A 6 28.26 -10.37 31.39
C PHE A 6 28.22 -10.65 29.86
N SER A 7 28.20 -11.95 29.47
CA SER A 7 28.12 -12.31 28.03
C SER A 7 26.81 -11.88 27.41
N HIS A 8 25.67 -12.01 28.10
CA HIS A 8 24.37 -11.52 27.62
C HIS A 8 24.37 -10.00 27.50
N LEU A 9 24.88 -9.26 28.48
CA LEU A 9 24.93 -7.80 28.44
C LEU A 9 25.78 -7.29 27.25
N PHE A 10 26.95 -7.91 27.02
CA PHE A 10 27.80 -7.56 25.89
C PHE A 10 27.14 -7.86 24.55
N THR A 11 26.49 -9.01 24.43
CA THR A 11 25.71 -9.38 23.21
C THR A 11 24.55 -8.41 22.96
N ASP A 12 23.81 -8.03 24.00
CA ASP A 12 22.71 -7.09 23.92
C ASP A 12 23.20 -5.69 23.48
N ILE A 13 24.30 -5.20 24.04
CA ILE A 13 24.90 -3.91 23.64
C ILE A 13 25.32 -3.95 22.18
N LEU A 14 25.90 -5.03 21.70
CA LEU A 14 26.34 -5.18 20.33
C LEU A 14 25.14 -5.25 19.37
N ILE A 15 24.09 -5.99 19.72
CA ILE A 15 22.84 -6.08 18.96
C ILE A 15 22.15 -4.71 18.90
N TYR A 16 21.96 -4.03 20.04
CA TYR A 16 21.34 -2.70 20.04
C TYR A 16 22.19 -1.66 19.31
N GLY A 17 23.52 -1.70 19.48
CA GLY A 17 24.44 -0.84 18.73
C GLY A 17 24.30 -1.02 17.21
N LEU A 18 24.25 -2.28 16.74
CA LEU A 18 24.04 -2.60 15.33
C LEU A 18 22.66 -2.13 14.85
N LEU A 19 21.61 -2.40 15.63
CA LEU A 19 20.24 -1.98 15.30
C LEU A 19 20.13 -0.46 15.18
N ILE A 20 20.73 0.29 16.09
CA ILE A 20 20.74 1.77 16.05
C ILE A 20 21.51 2.24 14.81
N ALA A 21 22.68 1.68 14.53
CA ALA A 21 23.48 2.07 13.37
C ALA A 21 22.73 1.82 12.05
N VAL A 22 22.13 0.64 11.89
CA VAL A 22 21.33 0.29 10.71
C VAL A 22 20.10 1.20 10.60
N SER A 23 19.38 1.43 11.70
CA SER A 23 18.20 2.31 11.70
C SER A 23 18.56 3.75 11.33
N THR A 24 19.66 4.27 11.89
CA THR A 24 20.16 5.62 11.56
C THR A 24 20.51 5.72 10.08
N PHE A 25 21.23 4.73 9.55
CA PHE A 25 21.58 4.68 8.13
C PHE A 25 20.34 4.65 7.23
N MET A 26 19.32 3.86 7.58
CA MET A 26 18.05 3.80 6.83
C MET A 26 17.25 5.10 6.91
N MET A 27 17.42 5.90 7.97
CA MET A 27 16.75 7.19 8.12
C MET A 27 17.41 8.33 7.32
N LEU A 28 18.68 8.21 6.93
CA LEU A 28 19.41 9.27 6.23
C LEU A 28 18.71 9.80 4.97
N PRO A 29 18.19 8.96 4.04
CA PRO A 29 17.52 9.46 2.84
C PRO A 29 16.24 10.24 3.18
N PHE A 30 15.52 9.85 4.22
CA PHE A 30 14.31 10.56 4.66
C PHE A 30 14.65 11.91 5.30
N ILE A 31 15.72 11.95 6.11
CA ILE A 31 16.22 13.20 6.69
C ILE A 31 16.67 14.15 5.57
N TRP A 32 17.38 13.62 4.57
CA TRP A 32 17.78 14.40 3.42
C TRP A 32 16.60 14.94 2.61
N MET A 33 15.58 14.11 2.38
CA MET A 33 14.35 14.49 1.68
C MET A 33 13.63 15.65 2.42
N VAL A 34 13.43 15.52 3.73
CA VAL A 34 12.79 16.58 4.55
C VAL A 34 13.66 17.83 4.56
N SER A 35 14.97 17.68 4.75
CA SER A 35 15.92 18.80 4.71
C SER A 35 15.84 19.56 3.39
N THR A 36 15.92 18.84 2.26
CA THR A 36 15.92 19.44 0.93
C THR A 36 14.58 20.11 0.61
N SER A 37 13.46 19.59 1.11
CA SER A 37 12.14 20.21 0.91
C SER A 37 11.98 21.58 1.59
N LEU A 38 12.87 21.90 2.52
CA LEU A 38 12.89 23.16 3.28
C LEU A 38 14.01 24.09 2.88
N LYS A 39 14.89 23.71 1.93
CA LYS A 39 16.01 24.53 1.48
C LYS A 39 15.60 25.47 0.35
N PRO A 40 16.19 26.65 0.27
CA PRO A 40 16.17 27.44 -0.96
C PRO A 40 16.97 26.71 -2.06
N ALA A 41 16.58 26.94 -3.33
CA ALA A 41 17.11 26.18 -4.47
C ALA A 41 18.63 26.29 -4.65
N ASP A 42 19.23 27.40 -4.28
CA ASP A 42 20.67 27.67 -4.33
C ASP A 42 21.49 26.90 -3.30
N GLU A 43 20.87 26.42 -2.21
CA GLU A 43 21.54 25.64 -1.16
C GLU A 43 21.49 24.12 -1.38
N ILE A 44 20.76 23.63 -2.38
CA ILE A 44 20.52 22.19 -2.56
C ILE A 44 21.82 21.44 -2.95
N PHE A 45 22.62 22.04 -3.81
CA PHE A 45 23.83 21.43 -4.37
C PHE A 45 25.13 22.08 -3.88
N THR A 46 25.14 22.66 -2.69
CA THR A 46 26.35 23.21 -2.09
C THR A 46 27.36 22.15 -1.69
N ILE A 47 28.65 22.48 -1.78
CA ILE A 47 29.75 21.63 -1.33
C ILE A 47 30.54 22.38 -0.25
N PRO A 48 30.61 21.90 1.01
CA PRO A 48 30.05 20.63 1.52
C PRO A 48 28.50 20.65 1.62
N PRO A 49 27.83 19.45 1.58
CA PRO A 49 26.39 19.38 1.67
C PRO A 49 25.87 19.91 3.01
N ILE A 50 24.93 20.82 2.98
CA ILE A 50 24.28 21.39 4.17
C ILE A 50 23.08 20.50 4.52
N ILE A 51 23.02 19.94 5.73
CA ILE A 51 21.86 19.15 6.19
C ILE A 51 20.77 20.08 6.73
N ILE A 52 21.14 21.08 7.52
CA ILE A 52 20.18 22.04 8.10
C ILE A 52 20.52 23.41 7.54
N SER A 53 19.60 23.97 6.73
CA SER A 53 19.72 25.31 6.18
C SER A 53 19.49 26.37 7.26
N SER A 54 20.29 27.42 7.26
CA SER A 54 20.09 28.60 8.11
C SER A 54 18.90 29.46 7.61
N HIS A 55 18.49 29.27 6.36
CA HIS A 55 17.41 30.03 5.69
C HIS A 55 16.25 29.12 5.29
N SER A 56 15.84 28.20 6.18
CA SER A 56 14.76 27.25 5.88
C SER A 56 13.48 27.99 5.45
N THR A 57 12.84 27.52 4.38
CA THR A 57 11.66 28.14 3.79
C THR A 57 10.55 27.10 3.53
N LEU A 58 9.30 27.57 3.42
CA LEU A 58 8.16 26.75 2.99
C LEU A 58 7.75 27.06 1.54
N ASN A 59 8.62 27.71 0.77
CA ASN A 59 8.30 28.14 -0.58
C ASN A 59 7.93 26.98 -1.52
N ALA A 60 8.62 25.83 -1.40
CA ALA A 60 8.30 24.63 -2.15
C ALA A 60 6.86 24.14 -1.90
N TYR A 61 6.41 24.16 -0.65
CA TYR A 61 5.04 23.76 -0.28
C TYR A 61 3.99 24.77 -0.76
N LYS A 62 4.29 26.07 -0.68
CA LYS A 62 3.41 27.12 -1.22
C LYS A 62 3.27 26.98 -2.73
N TYR A 63 4.39 26.79 -3.42
CA TYR A 63 4.42 26.56 -4.87
C TYR A 63 3.55 25.35 -5.26
N LEU A 64 3.67 24.22 -4.55
CA LEU A 64 2.83 23.04 -4.79
C LEU A 64 1.35 23.34 -4.63
N GLN A 65 0.97 24.14 -3.63
CA GLN A 65 -0.43 24.48 -3.43
C GLN A 65 -0.96 25.46 -4.48
N GLU A 66 -0.16 26.44 -4.87
CA GLU A 66 -0.56 27.48 -5.84
C GLU A 66 -0.63 26.95 -7.26
N GLN A 67 0.36 26.13 -7.66
CA GLN A 67 0.45 25.63 -9.03
C GLN A 67 -0.36 24.35 -9.29
N TYR A 68 -0.46 23.48 -8.29
CA TYR A 68 -1.02 22.13 -8.48
C TYR A 68 -2.23 21.83 -7.60
N ASN A 69 -2.64 22.75 -6.69
CA ASN A 69 -3.69 22.43 -5.69
C ASN A 69 -3.39 21.10 -4.97
N ILE A 70 -2.22 21.01 -4.35
CA ILE A 70 -1.69 19.74 -3.79
C ILE A 70 -2.66 19.05 -2.83
N LEU A 71 -3.47 19.78 -2.10
CA LEU A 71 -4.48 19.20 -1.21
C LEU A 71 -5.56 18.46 -1.99
N GLY A 72 -6.01 19.00 -3.14
CA GLY A 72 -6.93 18.32 -4.04
C GLY A 72 -6.34 17.03 -4.60
N ILE A 73 -5.07 17.06 -4.99
CA ILE A 73 -4.33 15.90 -5.51
C ILE A 73 -4.15 14.81 -4.44
N VAL A 74 -3.79 15.19 -3.22
CA VAL A 74 -3.72 14.24 -2.08
C VAL A 74 -5.07 13.59 -1.82
N LYS A 75 -6.16 14.38 -1.86
CA LYS A 75 -7.52 13.87 -1.74
C LYS A 75 -7.86 12.87 -2.84
N ASN A 76 -7.55 13.17 -4.11
CA ASN A 76 -7.76 12.26 -5.23
C ASN A 76 -7.03 10.92 -5.01
N THR A 77 -5.75 11.00 -4.68
CA THR A 77 -4.91 9.82 -4.41
C THR A 77 -5.50 8.99 -3.28
N PHE A 78 -5.93 9.65 -2.20
CA PHE A 78 -6.54 8.97 -1.06
C PHE A 78 -7.86 8.30 -1.43
N VAL A 79 -8.75 9.01 -2.13
CA VAL A 79 -10.05 8.46 -2.58
C VAL A 79 -9.86 7.23 -3.45
N ILE A 80 -8.93 7.30 -4.42
CA ILE A 80 -8.63 6.16 -5.29
C ILE A 80 -8.06 5.00 -4.48
N ALA A 81 -7.00 5.23 -3.68
CA ALA A 81 -6.32 4.19 -2.93
C ALA A 81 -7.24 3.54 -1.89
N PHE A 82 -8.03 4.33 -1.16
CA PHE A 82 -8.97 3.85 -0.16
C PHE A 82 -10.10 3.03 -0.79
N SER A 83 -10.77 3.59 -1.82
CA SER A 83 -11.88 2.92 -2.49
C SER A 83 -11.46 1.61 -3.16
N ALA A 84 -10.31 1.63 -3.87
CA ALA A 84 -9.75 0.42 -4.48
C ALA A 84 -9.39 -0.64 -3.43
N THR A 85 -8.83 -0.23 -2.30
CA THR A 85 -8.47 -1.14 -1.20
C THR A 85 -9.70 -1.80 -0.60
N ILE A 86 -10.72 -1.02 -0.25
CA ILE A 86 -11.96 -1.56 0.35
C ILE A 86 -12.65 -2.54 -0.60
N LEU A 87 -12.75 -2.16 -1.87
CA LEU A 87 -13.38 -3.01 -2.87
C LEU A 87 -12.62 -4.33 -3.08
N ARG A 88 -11.29 -4.25 -3.16
CA ARG A 88 -10.41 -5.44 -3.25
C ARG A 88 -10.54 -6.33 -2.01
N LEU A 89 -10.49 -5.76 -0.81
CA LEU A 89 -10.62 -6.53 0.43
C LEU A 89 -11.96 -7.27 0.50
N PHE A 90 -13.05 -6.61 0.14
CA PHE A 90 -14.37 -7.20 0.12
C PHE A 90 -14.45 -8.42 -0.82
N PHE A 91 -14.06 -8.25 -2.08
CA PHE A 91 -14.13 -9.34 -3.05
C PHE A 91 -13.09 -10.45 -2.78
N CYS A 92 -11.91 -10.09 -2.28
CA CYS A 92 -10.90 -11.09 -1.90
C CYS A 92 -11.32 -11.90 -0.67
N ALA A 93 -11.94 -11.27 0.33
CA ALA A 93 -12.47 -11.99 1.49
C ALA A 93 -13.62 -12.93 1.08
N LEU A 94 -14.54 -12.44 0.26
CA LEU A 94 -15.68 -13.22 -0.21
C LEU A 94 -15.23 -14.40 -1.10
N GLY A 95 -14.33 -14.14 -2.05
CA GLY A 95 -13.75 -15.18 -2.91
C GLY A 95 -12.92 -16.18 -2.11
N GLY A 96 -12.09 -15.69 -1.17
CA GLY A 96 -11.33 -16.53 -0.25
C GLY A 96 -12.22 -17.42 0.61
N TYR A 97 -13.35 -16.90 1.12
CA TYR A 97 -14.33 -17.65 1.87
C TYR A 97 -14.99 -18.74 1.00
N GLY A 98 -15.41 -18.39 -0.21
CA GLY A 98 -15.97 -19.34 -1.17
C GLY A 98 -15.03 -20.51 -1.46
N PHE A 99 -13.77 -20.23 -1.75
CA PHE A 99 -12.77 -21.27 -2.03
C PHE A 99 -12.24 -22.02 -0.79
N ALA A 100 -12.40 -21.47 0.42
CA ALA A 100 -11.91 -22.10 1.65
C ALA A 100 -12.95 -23.02 2.29
N LYS A 101 -14.24 -22.65 2.27
CA LYS A 101 -15.28 -23.27 3.10
C LYS A 101 -16.35 -24.03 2.33
N PHE A 102 -16.47 -23.79 1.04
CA PHE A 102 -17.45 -24.49 0.21
C PHE A 102 -16.78 -25.52 -0.71
N LYS A 103 -17.47 -26.64 -0.90
CA LYS A 103 -17.10 -27.66 -1.89
C LYS A 103 -18.09 -27.59 -3.04
N PHE A 104 -17.60 -27.36 -4.25
CA PHE A 104 -18.42 -27.28 -5.46
C PHE A 104 -17.70 -27.93 -6.66
N PRO A 105 -18.45 -28.43 -7.67
CA PRO A 105 -17.85 -29.01 -8.86
C PRO A 105 -16.92 -28.01 -9.57
N GLY A 106 -15.73 -28.45 -9.95
CA GLY A 106 -14.73 -27.60 -10.63
C GLY A 106 -13.93 -26.66 -9.74
N GLN A 107 -14.10 -26.67 -8.40
CA GLN A 107 -13.40 -25.80 -7.46
C GLN A 107 -11.87 -25.80 -7.67
N VAL A 108 -11.27 -26.99 -7.80
CA VAL A 108 -9.81 -27.13 -7.98
C VAL A 108 -9.37 -26.50 -9.30
N PHE A 109 -10.09 -26.75 -10.38
CA PHE A 109 -9.81 -26.16 -11.69
C PHE A 109 -9.93 -24.63 -11.68
N LEU A 110 -11.03 -24.10 -11.12
CA LEU A 110 -11.24 -22.65 -11.04
C LEU A 110 -10.19 -21.96 -10.17
N PHE A 111 -9.79 -22.61 -9.07
CA PHE A 111 -8.74 -22.06 -8.21
C PHE A 111 -7.37 -22.10 -8.90
N ALA A 112 -7.04 -23.19 -9.59
CA ALA A 112 -5.82 -23.30 -10.39
C ALA A 112 -5.80 -22.27 -11.54
N PHE A 113 -6.93 -22.07 -12.21
CA PHE A 113 -7.09 -21.02 -13.24
C PHE A 113 -6.86 -19.64 -12.66
N LEU A 114 -7.46 -19.33 -11.51
CA LEU A 114 -7.25 -18.06 -10.79
C LEU A 114 -5.76 -17.83 -10.49
N LEU A 115 -5.06 -18.84 -9.98
CA LEU A 115 -3.61 -18.74 -9.73
C LEU A 115 -2.83 -18.56 -11.05
N GLY A 116 -3.24 -19.24 -12.12
CA GLY A 116 -2.65 -19.08 -13.45
C GLY A 116 -2.70 -17.65 -13.96
N THR A 117 -3.76 -16.87 -13.60
CA THR A 117 -3.83 -15.45 -14.00
C THR A 117 -2.72 -14.59 -13.39
N MET A 118 -2.13 -15.00 -12.26
CA MET A 118 -1.03 -14.26 -11.63
C MET A 118 0.28 -14.31 -12.42
N VAL A 119 0.42 -15.30 -13.31
CA VAL A 119 1.60 -15.44 -14.17
C VAL A 119 1.58 -14.45 -15.33
N ILE A 120 0.39 -13.93 -15.68
CA ILE A 120 0.24 -12.97 -16.78
C ILE A 120 0.80 -11.60 -16.36
N PRO A 121 1.86 -11.09 -17.03
CA PRO A 121 2.40 -9.77 -16.71
C PRO A 121 1.35 -8.68 -16.95
N SER A 122 1.22 -7.75 -16.02
CA SER A 122 0.27 -6.62 -16.13
C SER A 122 0.49 -5.77 -17.39
N ALA A 123 1.74 -5.68 -17.88
CA ALA A 123 2.06 -4.97 -19.10
C ALA A 123 1.35 -5.53 -20.34
N VAL A 124 1.13 -6.85 -20.41
CA VAL A 124 0.43 -7.49 -21.54
C VAL A 124 -1.07 -7.14 -21.57
N THR A 125 -1.68 -6.99 -20.39
CA THR A 125 -3.11 -6.70 -20.26
C THR A 125 -3.43 -5.21 -20.36
N LEU A 126 -2.42 -4.35 -20.35
CA LEU A 126 -2.57 -2.89 -20.29
C LEU A 126 -3.39 -2.34 -21.48
N VAL A 127 -3.02 -2.71 -22.71
CA VAL A 127 -3.70 -2.22 -23.92
C VAL A 127 -5.13 -2.75 -24.03
N PRO A 128 -5.39 -4.07 -23.86
CA PRO A 128 -6.76 -4.58 -23.83
C PRO A 128 -7.65 -3.92 -22.78
N ILE A 129 -7.14 -3.73 -21.55
CA ILE A 129 -7.90 -3.07 -20.48
C ILE A 129 -8.18 -1.61 -20.85
N TYR A 130 -7.20 -0.89 -21.40
CA TYR A 130 -7.41 0.49 -21.87
C TYR A 130 -8.54 0.60 -22.87
N ILE A 131 -8.61 -0.32 -23.85
CA ILE A 131 -9.67 -0.34 -24.85
C ILE A 131 -11.03 -0.53 -24.19
N ILE A 132 -11.14 -1.44 -23.22
CA ILE A 132 -12.37 -1.68 -22.46
C ILE A 132 -12.78 -0.41 -21.70
N MET A 133 -11.85 0.23 -20.97
CA MET A 133 -12.12 1.45 -20.20
C MET A 133 -12.56 2.60 -21.09
N ARG A 134 -11.93 2.73 -22.26
CA ARG A 134 -12.32 3.73 -23.28
C ARG A 134 -13.74 3.49 -23.79
N ASN A 135 -14.08 2.25 -24.09
CA ASN A 135 -15.42 1.90 -24.61
C ASN A 135 -16.51 2.11 -23.55
N LEU A 136 -16.17 1.92 -22.26
CA LEU A 136 -17.04 2.23 -21.12
C LEU A 136 -17.14 3.75 -20.83
N LYS A 137 -16.38 4.59 -21.55
CA LYS A 137 -16.28 6.04 -21.32
C LYS A 137 -15.76 6.39 -19.91
N TRP A 138 -14.88 5.54 -19.37
CA TRP A 138 -14.29 5.73 -18.05
C TRP A 138 -12.93 6.46 -18.07
N ILE A 139 -12.39 6.76 -19.26
CA ILE A 139 -11.17 7.56 -19.38
C ILE A 139 -11.40 8.93 -18.77
N ASP A 140 -10.41 9.42 -18.05
CA ASP A 140 -10.42 10.65 -17.27
C ASP A 140 -11.40 10.63 -16.09
N THR A 141 -11.59 9.45 -15.49
CA THR A 141 -12.32 9.22 -14.24
C THR A 141 -11.52 8.30 -13.32
N PHE A 142 -11.96 8.12 -12.08
CA PHE A 142 -11.30 7.22 -11.12
C PHE A 142 -11.68 5.74 -11.30
N TRP A 143 -12.72 5.42 -12.06
CA TRP A 143 -13.23 4.06 -12.23
C TRP A 143 -12.20 3.06 -12.76
N PRO A 144 -11.35 3.39 -13.75
CA PRO A 144 -10.31 2.49 -14.24
C PRO A 144 -9.27 2.09 -13.18
N LEU A 145 -9.07 2.95 -12.17
CA LEU A 145 -8.11 2.73 -11.09
C LEU A 145 -8.70 1.93 -9.92
N ILE A 146 -10.03 1.88 -9.82
CA ILE A 146 -10.75 1.26 -8.70
C ILE A 146 -11.31 -0.11 -9.08
N ILE A 147 -12.06 -0.20 -10.18
CA ILE A 147 -12.90 -1.37 -10.50
C ILE A 147 -12.12 -2.58 -11.04
N PRO A 148 -11.22 -2.45 -12.04
CA PRO A 148 -10.58 -3.62 -12.66
C PRO A 148 -9.80 -4.51 -11.70
N GLY A 149 -9.24 -3.91 -10.64
CA GLY A 149 -8.48 -4.62 -9.62
C GLY A 149 -9.30 -5.22 -8.48
N ALA A 150 -10.63 -5.10 -8.50
CA ALA A 150 -11.50 -5.49 -7.37
C ALA A 150 -11.37 -6.97 -7.00
N ALA A 151 -11.36 -7.88 -7.98
CA ALA A 151 -11.14 -9.31 -7.77
C ALA A 151 -9.67 -9.65 -8.01
N ASN A 152 -8.82 -9.43 -7.01
CA ASN A 152 -7.38 -9.68 -7.13
C ASN A 152 -7.03 -11.12 -6.79
N ALA A 153 -6.37 -11.84 -7.71
CA ALA A 153 -6.04 -13.26 -7.55
C ALA A 153 -5.13 -13.53 -6.33
N PHE A 154 -4.11 -12.69 -6.11
CA PHE A 154 -3.25 -12.78 -4.94
C PHE A 154 -4.04 -12.61 -3.65
N GLY A 155 -4.93 -11.62 -3.60
CA GLY A 155 -5.75 -11.37 -2.43
C GLY A 155 -6.73 -12.51 -2.13
N ILE A 156 -7.36 -13.09 -3.14
CA ILE A 156 -8.24 -14.26 -2.99
C ILE A 156 -7.44 -15.46 -2.47
N PHE A 157 -6.25 -15.71 -3.04
CA PHE A 157 -5.35 -16.76 -2.57
C PHE A 157 -4.96 -16.56 -1.11
N PHE A 158 -4.49 -15.36 -0.76
CA PHE A 158 -4.07 -15.00 0.60
C PHE A 158 -5.20 -15.20 1.60
N MET A 159 -6.39 -14.66 1.29
CA MET A 159 -7.56 -14.80 2.17
C MET A 159 -8.04 -16.25 2.28
N ARG A 160 -8.00 -17.02 1.20
CA ARG A 160 -8.30 -18.46 1.26
C ARG A 160 -7.37 -19.18 2.23
N GLN A 161 -6.06 -18.97 2.15
CA GLN A 161 -5.10 -19.59 3.07
C GLN A 161 -5.37 -19.19 4.53
N TYR A 162 -5.70 -17.93 4.76
CA TYR A 162 -6.01 -17.43 6.10
C TYR A 162 -7.32 -18.03 6.63
N ILE A 163 -8.38 -18.08 5.82
CA ILE A 163 -9.69 -18.61 6.20
C ILE A 163 -9.66 -20.14 6.41
N MET A 164 -8.79 -20.87 5.71
CA MET A 164 -8.61 -22.30 5.93
C MET A 164 -8.16 -22.64 7.36
N SER A 165 -7.50 -21.73 8.07
CA SER A 165 -7.09 -21.93 9.46
C SER A 165 -8.23 -21.76 10.48
N VAL A 166 -9.36 -21.19 10.07
CA VAL A 166 -10.56 -21.04 10.94
C VAL A 166 -11.27 -22.38 11.06
N SER A 167 -11.61 -22.83 12.29
CA SER A 167 -12.33 -24.10 12.50
C SER A 167 -13.70 -24.09 11.82
N ASN A 168 -14.07 -25.23 11.24
CA ASN A 168 -15.42 -25.42 10.69
C ASN A 168 -16.48 -25.54 11.80
N ASP A 169 -16.10 -26.00 13.00
CA ASP A 169 -17.02 -26.18 14.12
C ASP A 169 -17.74 -24.87 14.50
N LEU A 170 -17.05 -23.73 14.37
CA LEU A 170 -17.67 -22.43 14.61
C LEU A 170 -18.79 -22.11 13.62
N MET A 171 -18.60 -22.52 12.37
CA MET A 171 -19.60 -22.31 11.32
C MET A 171 -20.77 -23.30 11.49
N ASP A 172 -20.46 -24.52 11.82
CA ASP A 172 -21.47 -25.56 12.01
C ASP A 172 -22.35 -25.27 13.23
N ALA A 173 -21.78 -24.80 14.35
CA ALA A 173 -22.53 -24.29 15.49
C ALA A 173 -23.49 -23.15 15.09
N ALA A 174 -22.99 -22.16 14.32
CA ALA A 174 -23.83 -21.07 13.87
C ALA A 174 -24.96 -21.51 12.92
N ARG A 175 -24.73 -22.54 12.09
CA ARG A 175 -25.79 -23.13 11.25
C ARG A 175 -26.86 -23.84 12.08
N ILE A 176 -26.46 -24.53 13.14
CA ILE A 176 -27.41 -25.15 14.10
C ILE A 176 -28.25 -24.06 14.76
N ASP A 177 -27.66 -22.90 15.08
CA ASP A 177 -28.36 -21.72 15.61
C ASP A 177 -29.23 -20.97 14.55
N GLY A 178 -29.31 -21.49 13.32
CA GLY A 178 -30.13 -20.94 12.24
C GLY A 178 -29.49 -19.77 11.46
N ALA A 179 -28.21 -19.53 11.64
CA ALA A 179 -27.52 -18.46 10.88
C ALA A 179 -27.32 -18.86 9.41
N GLY A 180 -27.75 -18.01 8.50
CA GLY A 180 -27.43 -18.14 7.06
C GLY A 180 -25.97 -17.83 6.76
N GLU A 181 -25.46 -18.33 5.63
CA GLU A 181 -24.04 -18.20 5.22
C GLU A 181 -23.54 -16.74 5.17
N PHE A 182 -24.40 -15.80 4.77
CA PHE A 182 -24.03 -14.38 4.76
C PHE A 182 -23.85 -13.82 6.17
N THR A 183 -24.67 -14.27 7.12
CA THR A 183 -24.53 -13.91 8.55
C THR A 183 -23.25 -14.50 9.14
N ILE A 184 -22.94 -15.76 8.81
CA ILE A 184 -21.69 -16.42 9.21
C ILE A 184 -20.48 -15.66 8.68
N PHE A 185 -20.48 -15.29 7.39
CA PHE A 185 -19.41 -14.51 6.79
C PHE A 185 -19.18 -13.18 7.53
N TRP A 186 -20.25 -12.38 7.73
CA TRP A 186 -20.13 -11.04 8.31
C TRP A 186 -19.86 -11.05 9.82
N ARG A 187 -20.51 -11.92 10.56
CA ARG A 187 -20.47 -11.88 12.04
C ARG A 187 -19.41 -12.80 12.64
N ILE A 188 -18.98 -13.84 11.93
CA ILE A 188 -18.03 -14.83 12.46
C ILE A 188 -16.72 -14.75 11.69
N ILE A 189 -16.75 -14.95 10.36
CA ILE A 189 -15.52 -15.06 9.57
C ILE A 189 -14.76 -13.73 9.50
N LEU A 190 -15.42 -12.65 9.10
CA LEU A 190 -14.75 -11.33 8.94
C LEU A 190 -14.04 -10.84 10.22
N PRO A 191 -14.64 -10.90 11.42
CA PRO A 191 -13.95 -10.53 12.65
C PRO A 191 -12.73 -11.39 12.95
N ILE A 192 -12.80 -12.71 12.72
CA ILE A 192 -11.70 -13.64 12.97
C ILE A 192 -10.53 -13.37 12.03
N ILE A 193 -10.81 -13.09 10.75
CA ILE A 193 -9.79 -12.84 9.74
C ILE A 193 -9.31 -11.38 9.68
N ALA A 194 -9.79 -10.51 10.57
CA ALA A 194 -9.46 -9.10 10.59
C ALA A 194 -7.93 -8.81 10.60
N PRO A 195 -7.06 -9.57 11.29
CA PRO A 195 -5.62 -9.36 11.19
C PRO A 195 -5.07 -9.61 9.79
N GLY A 196 -5.53 -10.67 9.11
CA GLY A 196 -5.18 -10.97 7.73
C GLY A 196 -5.68 -9.90 6.75
N LEU A 197 -6.94 -9.45 6.93
CA LEU A 197 -7.50 -8.34 6.16
C LEU A 197 -6.71 -7.05 6.34
N THR A 198 -6.26 -6.75 7.56
CA THR A 198 -5.46 -5.55 7.84
C THR A 198 -4.13 -5.60 7.08
N SER A 199 -3.45 -6.76 7.11
CA SER A 199 -2.16 -6.93 6.40
C SER A 199 -2.33 -6.82 4.89
N LEU A 200 -3.33 -7.47 4.32
CA LEU A 200 -3.66 -7.39 2.90
C LEU A 200 -4.10 -5.97 2.50
N GLY A 201 -4.86 -5.30 3.36
CA GLY A 201 -5.30 -3.92 3.17
C GLY A 201 -4.14 -2.94 3.09
N LEU A 202 -3.13 -3.08 3.95
CA LEU A 202 -1.92 -2.28 3.87
C LEU A 202 -1.18 -2.48 2.53
N ILE A 203 -1.03 -3.73 2.09
CA ILE A 203 -0.39 -4.05 0.81
C ILE A 203 -1.16 -3.40 -0.35
N PHE A 204 -2.48 -3.53 -0.37
CA PHE A 204 -3.31 -2.96 -1.42
C PHE A 204 -3.33 -1.43 -1.40
N PHE A 205 -3.42 -0.85 -0.21
CA PHE A 205 -3.40 0.61 -0.07
C PHE A 205 -2.07 1.19 -0.54
N MET A 206 -0.94 0.63 -0.08
CA MET A 206 0.39 1.07 -0.50
C MET A 206 0.59 0.92 -2.01
N GLY A 207 0.14 -0.20 -2.60
CA GLY A 207 0.21 -0.43 -4.04
C GLY A 207 -0.60 0.61 -4.82
N SER A 208 -1.83 0.92 -4.38
CA SER A 208 -2.69 1.90 -5.04
C SER A 208 -2.26 3.34 -4.78
N TRP A 209 -1.76 3.65 -3.57
CA TRP A 209 -1.24 4.97 -3.20
C TRP A 209 -0.02 5.36 -4.04
N ASN A 210 0.86 4.41 -4.32
CA ASN A 210 2.09 4.62 -5.09
C ASN A 210 1.92 4.34 -6.59
N ASP A 211 0.70 4.04 -7.06
CA ASP A 211 0.47 3.77 -8.47
C ASP A 211 0.69 5.03 -9.31
N PHE A 212 1.63 4.92 -10.23
CA PHE A 212 1.94 5.96 -11.22
C PHE A 212 1.41 5.60 -12.60
N LEU A 213 1.53 4.32 -12.99
CA LEU A 213 1.26 3.90 -14.37
C LEU A 213 -0.22 3.97 -14.72
N GLY A 214 -1.08 3.53 -13.81
CA GLY A 214 -2.54 3.63 -13.99
C GLY A 214 -3.00 5.08 -14.18
N PRO A 215 -2.72 5.99 -13.24
CA PRO A 215 -3.01 7.41 -13.40
C PRO A 215 -2.45 8.03 -14.69
N LEU A 216 -1.21 7.70 -15.07
CA LEU A 216 -0.59 8.20 -16.30
C LEU A 216 -1.38 7.82 -17.56
N ILE A 217 -1.98 6.63 -17.58
CA ILE A 217 -2.68 6.10 -18.74
C ILE A 217 -4.13 6.58 -18.80
N TYR A 218 -4.81 6.64 -17.64
CA TYR A 218 -6.25 6.84 -17.60
C TYR A 218 -6.66 8.27 -17.30
N LEU A 219 -5.85 9.08 -16.60
CA LEU A 219 -6.19 10.45 -16.24
C LEU A 219 -5.60 11.45 -17.24
N LYS A 220 -6.37 12.47 -17.61
CA LYS A 220 -5.98 13.49 -18.58
C LYS A 220 -6.07 14.90 -17.99
N SER A 221 -7.12 15.16 -17.23
CA SER A 221 -7.40 16.47 -16.66
C SER A 221 -6.61 16.69 -15.38
N PRO A 222 -5.96 17.85 -15.20
CA PRO A 222 -5.14 18.15 -14.00
C PRO A 222 -5.90 18.00 -12.68
N GLU A 223 -7.20 18.27 -12.67
CA GLU A 223 -8.08 18.13 -11.50
C GLU A 223 -8.23 16.69 -11.03
N HIS A 224 -7.98 15.69 -11.89
CA HIS A 224 -8.03 14.28 -11.55
C HIS A 224 -6.66 13.67 -11.19
N PHE A 225 -5.58 14.43 -11.35
CA PHE A 225 -4.24 13.89 -11.15
C PHE A 225 -4.03 13.36 -9.72
N THR A 226 -3.09 12.40 -9.62
CA THR A 226 -2.66 11.78 -8.37
C THR A 226 -1.27 12.28 -7.97
N LEU A 227 -0.92 12.09 -6.72
CA LEU A 227 0.34 12.56 -6.15
C LEU A 227 1.59 11.93 -6.83
N PRO A 228 1.64 10.61 -7.10
CA PRO A 228 2.76 10.03 -7.86
C PRO A 228 2.90 10.62 -9.26
N LEU A 229 1.79 10.95 -9.91
CA LEU A 229 1.81 11.56 -11.25
C LEU A 229 2.42 12.97 -11.20
N ILE A 230 2.07 13.79 -10.21
CA ILE A 230 2.67 15.12 -10.02
C ILE A 230 4.14 15.00 -9.64
N ILE A 231 4.52 14.15 -8.69
CA ILE A 231 5.93 13.96 -8.31
C ILE A 231 6.79 13.64 -9.54
N ARG A 232 6.28 12.82 -10.44
CA ARG A 232 6.99 12.48 -11.68
C ARG A 232 7.05 13.64 -12.67
N SER A 233 6.01 14.46 -12.75
CA SER A 233 5.99 15.63 -13.65
C SER A 233 6.99 16.74 -13.23
N LEU A 234 7.37 16.77 -11.94
CA LEU A 234 8.38 17.70 -11.42
C LEU A 234 9.81 17.32 -11.82
N VAL A 235 10.03 16.11 -12.34
CA VAL A 235 11.32 15.66 -12.87
C VAL A 235 11.45 16.18 -14.30
N GLY A 236 12.08 17.33 -14.45
CA GLY A 236 12.37 17.93 -15.76
C GLY A 236 13.61 17.36 -16.44
N PRO A 237 13.93 17.81 -17.68
CA PRO A 237 15.21 17.57 -18.30
C PRO A 237 16.38 18.07 -17.42
N VAL A 238 17.57 17.52 -17.64
CA VAL A 238 18.77 17.86 -16.86
C VAL A 238 18.90 19.39 -16.71
N GLY A 239 18.98 19.86 -15.46
CA GLY A 239 19.09 21.29 -15.13
C GLY A 239 17.76 22.06 -14.98
N ARG A 240 16.59 21.38 -15.13
CA ARG A 240 15.26 21.99 -14.93
C ARG A 240 14.42 21.30 -13.87
N THR A 241 14.95 20.33 -13.15
CA THR A 241 14.25 19.66 -12.05
C THR A 241 14.20 20.59 -10.84
N VAL A 242 13.03 20.83 -10.31
CA VAL A 242 12.80 21.65 -9.10
C VAL A 242 12.87 20.71 -7.90
N TYR A 243 14.10 20.44 -7.44
CA TYR A 243 14.37 19.40 -6.44
C TYR A 243 13.72 19.66 -5.08
N ASP A 244 13.68 20.91 -4.62
CA ASP A 244 12.99 21.31 -3.39
C ASP A 244 11.49 21.00 -3.47
N VAL A 245 10.83 21.34 -4.57
CA VAL A 245 9.41 21.07 -4.81
C VAL A 245 9.12 19.58 -4.94
N GLN A 246 9.99 18.84 -5.64
CA GLN A 246 9.90 17.39 -5.75
C GLN A 246 10.03 16.72 -4.38
N MET A 247 11.00 17.15 -3.56
CA MET A 247 11.20 16.62 -2.21
C MET A 247 10.03 16.99 -1.30
N ALA A 248 9.48 18.21 -1.41
CA ALA A 248 8.28 18.61 -0.66
C ALA A 248 7.07 17.74 -1.02
N ALA A 249 6.82 17.48 -2.31
CA ALA A 249 5.76 16.57 -2.75
C ALA A 249 5.98 15.13 -2.23
N SER A 250 7.24 14.67 -2.21
CA SER A 250 7.60 13.35 -1.68
C SER A 250 7.40 13.27 -0.17
N VAL A 251 7.71 14.32 0.60
CA VAL A 251 7.40 14.42 2.03
C VAL A 251 5.89 14.32 2.26
N ILE A 252 5.09 15.07 1.49
CA ILE A 252 3.62 15.01 1.58
C ILE A 252 3.13 13.58 1.28
N SER A 253 3.72 12.90 0.30
CA SER A 253 3.36 11.50 -0.05
C SER A 253 3.68 10.51 1.06
N LEU A 254 4.71 10.73 1.84
CA LEU A 254 5.14 9.86 2.92
C LEU A 254 4.22 9.92 4.13
N ILE A 255 3.65 11.11 4.45
CA ILE A 255 2.87 11.33 5.67
C ILE A 255 1.70 10.36 5.84
N PRO A 256 0.79 10.18 4.86
CA PRO A 256 -0.34 9.24 5.02
C PRO A 256 0.11 7.78 5.20
N LEU A 257 1.19 7.38 4.52
CA LEU A 257 1.75 6.02 4.66
C LEU A 257 2.30 5.80 6.08
N LEU A 258 3.01 6.77 6.63
CA LEU A 258 3.51 6.72 8.01
C LEU A 258 2.36 6.65 9.02
N ILE A 259 1.32 7.47 8.85
CA ILE A 259 0.16 7.46 9.73
C ILE A 259 -0.51 6.08 9.72
N ILE A 260 -0.78 5.54 8.55
CA ILE A 260 -1.41 4.22 8.39
C ILE A 260 -0.52 3.14 9.01
N PHE A 261 0.79 3.16 8.73
CA PHE A 261 1.73 2.21 9.32
C PHE A 261 1.74 2.28 10.85
N LEU A 262 1.81 3.47 11.45
CA LEU A 262 1.83 3.65 12.91
C LEU A 262 0.53 3.15 13.57
N ILE A 263 -0.63 3.32 12.91
CA ILE A 263 -1.91 2.83 13.41
C ILE A 263 -1.97 1.30 13.38
N PHE A 264 -1.50 0.69 12.29
CA PHE A 264 -1.70 -0.74 12.02
C PHE A 264 -0.48 -1.63 12.27
N GLN A 265 0.70 -1.09 12.63
CA GLN A 265 1.97 -1.83 12.77
C GLN A 265 1.87 -3.13 13.59
N ARG A 266 1.13 -3.11 14.72
CA ARG A 266 0.98 -4.30 15.58
C ARG A 266 0.20 -5.43 14.88
N ARG A 267 -0.85 -5.08 14.15
CA ARG A 267 -1.67 -6.06 13.41
C ARG A 267 -0.97 -6.58 12.18
N PHE A 268 -0.15 -5.75 11.55
CA PHE A 268 0.65 -6.10 10.39
C PHE A 268 1.67 -7.21 10.72
N VAL A 269 2.42 -7.06 11.81
CA VAL A 269 3.39 -8.08 12.26
C VAL A 269 2.69 -9.41 12.52
N VAL A 270 1.56 -9.41 13.25
CA VAL A 270 0.79 -10.63 13.55
C VAL A 270 0.24 -11.29 12.27
N GLY A 271 -0.25 -10.50 11.32
CA GLY A 271 -0.83 -11.02 10.07
C GLY A 271 0.18 -11.71 9.15
N ILE A 272 1.41 -11.18 9.06
CA ILE A 272 2.49 -11.80 8.26
C ILE A 272 3.02 -13.06 8.94
N THR A 273 3.23 -13.02 10.26
CA THR A 273 3.80 -14.15 10.99
C THR A 273 2.83 -15.33 11.10
N ALA A 274 1.52 -15.08 11.18
CA ALA A 274 0.51 -16.15 11.18
C ALA A 274 0.53 -17.01 9.90
N GLY A 275 0.95 -16.43 8.76
CA GLY A 275 1.17 -17.16 7.51
C GLY A 275 2.49 -17.93 7.43
N ALA A 276 3.48 -17.56 8.24
CA ALA A 276 4.84 -18.12 8.21
C ALA A 276 5.05 -19.25 9.24
N ILE A 277 4.21 -19.34 10.30
CA ILE A 277 4.31 -20.38 11.34
C ILE A 277 3.44 -21.59 10.96
N LYS A 278 3.79 -22.26 9.89
CA LYS A 278 3.40 -23.64 9.58
C LYS A 278 4.65 -24.37 9.10
N GLY A 279 5.55 -24.60 10.00
CA GLY A 279 6.64 -25.53 9.92
C GLY A 279 6.71 -26.29 11.22
#